data_75fa28d4738d261d708ad639d7fd6f8b
#
_entry.id   75fa28d4738d261d708ad639d7fd6f8b
#
_cell.length_a   1.000
_cell.length_b   1.000
_cell.length_c   1.000
_cell.angle_alpha   90.00
_cell.angle_beta   90.00
_cell.angle_gamma   90.00
#
_symmetry.space_group_name_H-M   'P 1'
#
loop_
_entity.id
_entity.type
_entity.pdbx_description
1 polymer ?
#
loop_
_entity_poly.entity_id
_entity_poly.type
_entity_poly.pdbx_seq_one_letter_code
_entity_poly.pdbx_strand_id
1 'polypeptide(L)'
;VLYRETHKLLDDLAEATIDGTRKETMELFVSVPLLIIDDLGMRKLPMTAAEDLLEIEMRRYERASTLLTSNRPVDDWGKLLGDAAAVSAMLDRLLHHGHVLKCGPRSWRTKLDTPEQLPMIRPERRDGTSPTEPL
;
A
#
# COMPACT_ATOMS: atom_id res chain seq x y z
N VAL A 1 -13.63 9.36 -0.45
CA VAL A 1 -12.60 8.39 -0.04
C VAL A 1 -13.16 6.99 -0.12
N LEU A 2 -12.44 6.10 -0.75
CA LEU A 2 -12.84 4.70 -0.82
C LEU A 2 -11.75 3.86 -0.20
N TYR A 3 -12.13 2.98 0.73
CA TYR A 3 -11.21 2.07 1.40
C TYR A 3 -11.52 0.64 0.98
N ARG A 4 -10.48 -0.11 0.65
CA ARG A 4 -10.62 -1.54 0.38
C ARG A 4 -9.38 -2.26 0.86
N GLU A 5 -9.59 -3.39 1.51
CA GLU A 5 -8.49 -4.31 1.73
C GLU A 5 -8.13 -4.90 0.37
N THR A 6 -6.85 -5.18 0.17
CA THR A 6 -6.38 -5.64 -1.14
C THR A 6 -7.16 -6.82 -1.68
N HIS A 7 -7.38 -7.83 -0.84
CA HIS A 7 -8.09 -9.02 -1.30
C HIS A 7 -9.55 -8.72 -1.64
N LYS A 8 -10.17 -7.85 -0.87
CA LYS A 8 -11.55 -7.48 -1.14
C LYS A 8 -11.67 -6.71 -2.46
N LEU A 9 -10.71 -5.83 -2.72
CA LEU A 9 -10.70 -5.11 -3.98
C LEU A 9 -10.56 -6.06 -5.16
N LEU A 10 -9.65 -7.02 -5.05
CA LEU A 10 -9.44 -7.99 -6.12
C LEU A 10 -10.64 -8.92 -6.28
N ASP A 11 -11.27 -9.30 -5.18
CA ASP A 11 -12.48 -10.12 -5.23
C ASP A 11 -13.62 -9.35 -5.90
N ASP A 12 -13.77 -8.08 -5.60
CA ASP A 12 -14.80 -7.25 -6.23
C ASP A 12 -14.60 -7.22 -7.76
N LEU A 13 -13.36 -7.10 -8.20
CA LEU A 13 -13.07 -7.10 -9.63
C LEU A 13 -13.34 -8.47 -10.25
N ALA A 14 -12.99 -9.55 -9.55
CA ALA A 14 -13.23 -10.89 -10.06
C ALA A 14 -14.73 -11.18 -10.19
N GLU A 15 -15.52 -10.80 -9.19
CA GLU A 15 -16.96 -10.97 -9.25
C GLU A 15 -17.56 -10.12 -10.34
N ALA A 16 -17.08 -8.91 -10.49
CA ALA A 16 -17.57 -8.00 -11.52
C ALA A 16 -17.26 -8.54 -12.92
N THR A 17 -16.15 -9.23 -13.07
CA THR A 17 -15.82 -9.87 -14.35
C THR A 17 -16.84 -10.95 -14.68
N ILE A 18 -17.22 -11.75 -13.70
CA ILE A 18 -18.23 -12.79 -13.88
C ILE A 18 -19.59 -12.18 -14.21
N ASP A 19 -19.94 -11.10 -13.53
CA ASP A 19 -21.24 -10.46 -13.68
C ASP A 19 -21.32 -9.55 -14.91
N GLY A 20 -20.20 -9.30 -15.57
CA GLY A 20 -20.18 -8.38 -16.72
C GLY A 20 -20.14 -6.93 -16.33
N THR A 21 -19.81 -6.62 -15.06
CA THR A 21 -19.79 -5.24 -14.57
C THR A 21 -18.37 -4.78 -14.21
N ARG A 22 -17.35 -5.42 -14.77
CA ARG A 22 -15.96 -5.08 -14.44
C ARG A 22 -15.63 -3.63 -14.78
N LYS A 23 -16.16 -3.15 -15.89
CA LYS A 23 -15.89 -1.79 -16.32
C LYS A 23 -16.37 -0.78 -15.29
N GLU A 24 -17.57 -0.98 -14.78
CA GLU A 24 -18.15 -0.08 -13.79
C GLU A 24 -17.40 -0.15 -12.48
N THR A 25 -17.02 -1.35 -12.06
CA THR A 25 -16.28 -1.53 -10.82
C THR A 25 -14.89 -0.91 -10.92
N MET A 26 -14.22 -1.12 -12.04
CA MET A 26 -12.92 -0.51 -12.27
C MET A 26 -13.04 1.01 -12.27
N GLU A 27 -14.09 1.53 -12.88
CA GLU A 27 -14.30 2.96 -12.93
C GLU A 27 -14.48 3.56 -11.54
N LEU A 28 -15.15 2.85 -10.65
CA LEU A 28 -15.28 3.29 -9.28
C LEU A 28 -13.91 3.43 -8.61
N PHE A 29 -13.07 2.41 -8.74
CA PHE A 29 -11.75 2.44 -8.12
C PHE A 29 -10.84 3.52 -8.73
N VAL A 30 -11.03 3.80 -10.01
CA VAL A 30 -10.18 4.75 -10.71
C VAL A 30 -10.58 6.19 -10.42
N SER A 31 -11.87 6.45 -10.24
CA SER A 31 -12.37 7.82 -10.23
C SER A 31 -12.43 8.49 -8.86
N VAL A 32 -12.39 7.73 -7.77
CA VAL A 32 -12.51 8.35 -6.45
C VAL A 32 -11.28 9.20 -6.14
N PRO A 33 -11.46 10.34 -5.47
CA PRO A 33 -10.33 11.23 -5.21
C PRO A 33 -9.23 10.60 -4.36
N LEU A 34 -9.59 9.76 -3.40
CA LEU A 34 -8.60 9.04 -2.59
C LEU A 34 -9.01 7.58 -2.49
N LEU A 35 -8.13 6.71 -2.91
CA LEU A 35 -8.31 5.27 -2.80
C LEU A 35 -7.29 4.73 -1.80
N ILE A 36 -7.76 4.03 -0.80
CA ILE A 36 -6.90 3.39 0.18
C ILE A 36 -6.95 1.89 -0.07
N ILE A 37 -5.81 1.31 -0.42
CA ILE A 37 -5.67 -0.13 -0.63
C ILE A 37 -4.84 -0.65 0.53
N ASP A 38 -5.47 -1.42 1.40
CA ASP A 38 -4.87 -1.81 2.66
C ASP A 38 -4.43 -3.27 2.65
N ASP A 39 -3.40 -3.56 3.42
CA ASP A 39 -2.96 -4.94 3.68
C ASP A 39 -2.50 -5.70 2.44
N LEU A 40 -1.72 -5.06 1.60
CA LEU A 40 -1.11 -5.78 0.49
C LEU A 40 -0.11 -6.79 1.04
N GLY A 41 -0.31 -8.04 0.69
CA GLY A 41 0.63 -9.09 1.10
C GLY A 41 0.24 -9.87 2.32
N MET A 42 -0.96 -9.65 2.86
CA MET A 42 -1.40 -10.42 4.02
C MET A 42 -1.67 -11.87 3.69
N ARG A 43 -2.06 -12.14 2.47
CA ARG A 43 -2.36 -13.50 2.02
C ARG A 43 -1.87 -13.66 0.59
N LYS A 44 -1.86 -14.90 0.13
CA LYS A 44 -1.49 -15.17 -1.24
C LYS A 44 -2.44 -14.45 -2.19
N LEU A 45 -1.90 -13.85 -3.22
CA LEU A 45 -2.67 -13.05 -4.15
C LEU A 45 -3.03 -13.84 -5.40
N PRO A 46 -4.15 -13.53 -6.04
CA PRO A 46 -4.50 -14.17 -7.31
C PRO A 46 -3.48 -13.82 -8.38
N MET A 47 -3.44 -14.63 -9.42
CA MET A 47 -2.46 -14.45 -10.48
C MET A 47 -2.65 -13.16 -11.24
N THR A 48 -3.87 -12.61 -11.25
CA THR A 48 -4.16 -11.38 -11.95
C THR A 48 -3.93 -10.14 -11.11
N ALA A 49 -3.49 -10.31 -9.85
CA ALA A 49 -3.39 -9.19 -8.93
C ALA A 49 -2.47 -8.08 -9.45
N ALA A 50 -1.33 -8.46 -10.01
CA ALA A 50 -0.38 -7.47 -10.50
C ALA A 50 -0.98 -6.64 -11.62
N GLU A 51 -1.67 -7.29 -12.53
CA GLU A 51 -2.29 -6.59 -13.66
C GLU A 51 -3.39 -5.66 -13.22
N ASP A 52 -4.24 -6.14 -12.30
CA ASP A 52 -5.35 -5.34 -11.81
C ASP A 52 -4.86 -4.11 -11.06
N LEU A 53 -3.89 -4.31 -10.18
CA LEU A 53 -3.35 -3.20 -9.41
C LEU A 53 -2.61 -2.21 -10.30
N LEU A 54 -1.88 -2.72 -11.29
CA LEU A 54 -1.19 -1.86 -12.23
C LEU A 54 -2.18 -1.03 -13.04
N GLU A 55 -3.26 -1.63 -13.48
CA GLU A 55 -4.27 -0.90 -14.24
C GLU A 55 -4.86 0.23 -13.41
N ILE A 56 -5.21 -0.05 -12.16
CA ILE A 56 -5.75 0.97 -11.27
C ILE A 56 -4.75 2.11 -11.11
N GLU A 57 -3.51 1.76 -10.83
CA GLU A 57 -2.49 2.78 -10.58
C GLU A 57 -2.21 3.62 -11.82
N MET A 58 -2.12 2.99 -12.97
CA MET A 58 -1.85 3.71 -14.21
C MET A 58 -2.96 4.69 -14.55
N ARG A 59 -4.20 4.28 -14.33
CA ARG A 59 -5.34 5.14 -14.63
C ARG A 59 -5.52 6.25 -13.61
N ARG A 60 -5.02 6.04 -12.39
CA ARG A 60 -5.08 7.07 -11.36
C ARG A 60 -3.87 7.99 -11.37
N TYR A 61 -2.82 7.62 -12.08
CA TYR A 61 -1.56 8.34 -12.08
C TYR A 61 -1.76 9.81 -12.47
N GLU A 62 -1.26 10.71 -11.64
CA GLU A 62 -1.38 12.15 -11.80
C GLU A 62 -2.81 12.69 -11.84
N ARG A 63 -3.78 11.89 -11.42
CA ARG A 63 -5.17 12.34 -11.39
C ARG A 63 -5.77 12.29 -10.02
N ALA A 64 -5.42 11.29 -9.25
CA ALA A 64 -6.06 11.06 -7.97
C ALA A 64 -5.05 10.45 -7.00
N SER A 65 -5.35 10.56 -5.72
CA SER A 65 -4.43 10.10 -4.68
C SER A 65 -4.68 8.64 -4.32
N THR A 66 -3.60 7.90 -4.13
CA THR A 66 -3.68 6.50 -3.75
C THR A 66 -2.79 6.28 -2.54
N LEU A 67 -3.33 5.62 -1.53
CA LEU A 67 -2.57 5.19 -0.36
C LEU A 67 -2.56 3.68 -0.33
N LEU A 68 -1.37 3.10 -0.29
CA LEU A 68 -1.25 1.66 -0.31
C LEU A 68 -0.45 1.23 0.90
N THR A 69 -0.98 0.30 1.68
CA THR A 69 -0.29 -0.19 2.86
C THR A 69 0.09 -1.64 2.70
N SER A 70 1.18 -2.04 3.32
CA SER A 70 1.66 -3.40 3.23
C SER A 70 2.50 -3.73 4.46
N ASN A 71 2.45 -4.97 4.89
CA ASN A 71 3.35 -5.46 5.91
C ASN A 71 4.61 -6.06 5.30
N ARG A 72 4.76 -5.95 3.97
CA ARG A 72 5.93 -6.45 3.28
C ARG A 72 6.73 -5.29 2.73
N PRO A 73 8.06 -5.36 2.76
CA PRO A 73 8.86 -4.31 2.15
C PRO A 73 8.61 -4.25 0.64
N VAL A 74 8.80 -3.08 0.09
CA VAL A 74 8.58 -2.86 -1.33
C VAL A 74 9.42 -3.83 -2.18
N ASP A 75 10.60 -4.19 -1.70
CA ASP A 75 11.49 -5.09 -2.42
C ASP A 75 10.89 -6.48 -2.62
N ASP A 76 9.93 -6.86 -1.79
CA ASP A 76 9.30 -8.16 -1.89
C ASP A 76 8.11 -8.19 -2.83
N TRP A 77 7.65 -7.05 -3.28
CA TRP A 77 6.41 -6.98 -4.04
C TRP A 77 6.48 -7.70 -5.37
N GLY A 78 7.65 -7.73 -6.00
CA GLY A 78 7.82 -8.46 -7.26
C GLY A 78 7.52 -9.93 -7.11
N LYS A 79 8.03 -10.53 -6.02
CA LYS A 79 7.75 -11.93 -5.74
C LYS A 79 6.33 -12.13 -5.32
N LEU A 80 5.81 -11.24 -4.50
CA LEU A 80 4.47 -11.34 -3.94
C LEU A 80 3.42 -11.34 -5.03
N LEU A 81 3.59 -10.47 -6.00
CA LEU A 81 2.63 -10.34 -7.09
C LEU A 81 2.97 -11.21 -8.29
N GLY A 82 4.15 -11.80 -8.29
CA GLY A 82 4.50 -12.74 -9.35
C GLY A 82 4.82 -12.11 -10.69
N ASP A 83 5.00 -10.80 -10.74
CA ASP A 83 5.29 -10.10 -11.98
C ASP A 83 6.18 -8.91 -11.68
N ALA A 84 7.48 -9.10 -11.78
CA ALA A 84 8.43 -8.07 -11.43
C ALA A 84 8.34 -6.86 -12.36
N ALA A 85 8.04 -7.08 -13.64
CA ALA A 85 7.94 -5.98 -14.57
C ALA A 85 6.73 -5.10 -14.26
N ALA A 86 5.58 -5.70 -13.98
CA ALA A 86 4.38 -4.95 -13.63
C ALA A 86 4.59 -4.18 -12.33
N VAL A 87 5.23 -4.82 -11.34
CA VAL A 87 5.50 -4.15 -10.08
C VAL A 87 6.44 -2.98 -10.26
N SER A 88 7.47 -3.15 -11.09
CA SER A 88 8.40 -2.07 -11.36
C SER A 88 7.68 -0.87 -12.00
N ALA A 89 6.81 -1.13 -12.96
CA ALA A 89 6.04 -0.07 -13.61
C ALA A 89 5.10 0.63 -12.62
N MET A 90 4.48 -0.15 -11.74
CA MET A 90 3.59 0.39 -10.74
C MET A 90 4.35 1.28 -9.75
N LEU A 91 5.51 0.82 -9.29
CA LEU A 91 6.31 1.57 -8.35
C LEU A 91 6.86 2.85 -8.96
N ASP A 92 7.25 2.82 -10.23
CA ASP A 92 7.68 4.03 -10.90
C ASP A 92 6.63 5.13 -10.79
N ARG A 93 5.39 4.77 -10.98
CA ARG A 93 4.30 5.74 -10.93
C ARG A 93 3.95 6.15 -9.52
N LEU A 94 3.91 5.18 -8.61
CA LEU A 94 3.60 5.50 -7.22
C LEU A 94 4.64 6.43 -6.61
N LEU A 95 5.91 6.22 -6.96
CA LEU A 95 6.99 6.97 -6.34
C LEU A 95 7.34 8.25 -7.08
N HIS A 96 6.81 8.45 -8.27
CA HIS A 96 7.10 9.65 -9.03
C HIS A 96 6.67 10.91 -8.28
N HIS A 97 5.48 10.87 -7.70
CA HIS A 97 4.98 11.98 -6.89
C HIS A 97 4.66 11.53 -5.48
N GLY A 98 5.15 10.38 -5.08
CA GLY A 98 4.73 9.77 -3.83
C GLY A 98 5.85 9.63 -2.83
N HIS A 99 5.49 9.10 -1.69
CA HIS A 99 6.41 8.89 -0.60
C HIS A 99 6.25 7.50 -0.02
N VAL A 100 7.35 6.90 0.36
CA VAL A 100 7.33 5.65 1.09
C VAL A 100 7.56 5.96 2.55
N LEU A 101 6.60 5.57 3.38
CA LEU A 101 6.73 5.74 4.81
C LEU A 101 6.99 4.38 5.42
N LYS A 102 8.13 4.25 6.07
CA LYS A 102 8.47 3.01 6.75
C LYS A 102 8.16 3.15 8.20
N CYS A 103 7.26 2.32 8.68
CA CYS A 103 6.89 2.36 10.07
C CYS A 103 7.79 1.43 10.86
N GLY A 104 8.06 1.80 12.08
CA GLY A 104 8.93 1.00 12.93
C GLY A 104 8.33 -0.33 13.27
N PRO A 105 9.12 -1.21 13.86
CA PRO A 105 8.65 -2.56 14.18
C PRO A 105 7.63 -2.59 15.31
N ARG A 106 7.51 -1.53 16.08
CA ARG A 106 6.57 -1.53 17.18
C ARG A 106 5.27 -0.90 16.76
N SER A 107 4.19 -1.53 17.11
CA SER A 107 2.89 -0.97 16.81
C SER A 107 2.30 -0.37 18.06
N TRP A 108 1.34 0.50 17.88
CA TRP A 108 0.60 1.05 19.00
C TRP A 108 -0.12 -0.04 19.78
N ARG A 109 -0.62 -1.04 19.09
CA ARG A 109 -1.31 -2.12 19.76
C ARG A 109 -0.39 -2.84 20.72
N THR A 110 0.81 -3.13 20.27
CA THR A 110 1.79 -3.77 21.12
C THR A 110 2.16 -2.90 22.30
N LYS A 111 2.32 -1.61 22.06
CA LYS A 111 2.69 -0.69 23.12
C LYS A 111 1.62 -0.58 24.19
N LEU A 112 0.37 -0.67 23.79
CA LEU A 112 -0.69 -0.54 24.76
C LEU A 112 -0.79 -1.74 25.69
N ASP A 113 -0.19 -2.84 25.31
CA ASP A 113 -0.21 -4.03 26.14
C ASP A 113 0.81 -3.96 27.26
N THR A 114 1.72 -3.01 27.24
CA THR A 114 2.72 -2.90 28.28
C THR A 114 2.81 -1.45 28.70
N PRO A 115 2.00 -1.08 29.68
CA PRO A 115 1.90 0.34 30.06
C PRO A 115 3.21 1.00 30.40
N GLU A 116 4.10 0.29 31.04
CA GLU A 116 5.37 0.92 31.38
C GLU A 116 6.21 1.19 30.14
N GLN A 117 5.79 0.71 29.00
CA GLN A 117 6.49 1.00 27.78
C GLN A 117 5.73 1.93 26.93
N LEU A 118 4.88 2.73 27.52
CA LEU A 118 4.21 3.72 26.75
C LEU A 118 5.22 4.51 26.02
N PRO A 119 4.90 4.87 24.86
CA PRO A 119 5.81 5.55 24.02
C PRO A 119 6.22 6.78 24.64
N MET A 120 7.41 6.88 24.98
CA MET A 120 7.92 8.04 25.29
C MET A 120 8.18 8.61 24.08
N ILE A 121 7.63 9.67 23.80
CA ILE A 121 7.91 10.34 22.67
C ILE A 121 9.17 10.89 22.86
N ARG A 122 10.18 10.37 22.47
CA ARG A 122 11.38 10.93 22.55
C ARG A 122 11.53 11.93 21.63
N PRO A 123 11.92 12.99 21.96
CA PRO A 123 12.20 14.03 21.06
C PRO A 123 13.31 13.52 20.25
N GLU A 124 13.36 13.62 19.22
CA GLU A 124 14.27 13.13 18.45
C GLU A 124 15.32 13.82 18.37
N ARG A 125 16.12 13.76 18.53
CA ARG A 125 17.12 14.49 18.43
C ARG A 125 17.55 14.58 17.20
N ARG A 126 17.69 15.22 16.78
CA ARG A 126 17.94 15.47 15.82
C ARG A 126 18.91 15.67 15.38
N ASP A 127 19.35 15.52 15.43
CA ASP A 127 20.21 15.74 15.28
C ASP A 127 20.88 15.77 14.71
N GLY A 128 21.13 15.84 14.48
CA GLY A 128 21.60 15.80 14.16
C GLY A 128 22.39 15.75 14.16
N THR A 129 22.57 15.80 14.50
CA THR A 129 23.20 15.60 14.77
C THR A 129 23.57 14.97 15.02
N SER A 130 23.62 14.54 15.15
CA SER A 130 23.90 13.91 15.55
C SER A 130 24.25 13.33 15.53
N PRO A 131 24.42 13.11 15.51
CA PRO A 131 24.71 12.44 15.64
C PRO A 131 25.25 11.87 15.71
N THR A 132 25.66 11.82 15.78
CA THR A 132 25.98 11.37 16.09
C THR A 132 26.11 10.82 16.65
N GLU A 133 26.16 10.45 16.96
CA GLU A 133 26.07 9.92 17.59
C GLU A 133 25.95 9.21 17.71
N PRO A 134 26.27 8.91 17.90
CA PRO A 134 25.91 8.00 18.07
C PRO A 134 25.48 7.61 18.45
N LEU A 135 25.31 7.36 18.30
CA LEU A 135 24.56 7.04 18.60
C LEU A 135 24.34 6.77 18.69
#